data_d17e41381a8c7a5c7ba447d6008299e8
#
_entry.id   d17e41381a8c7a5c7ba447d6008299e8
#
_cell.length_a   1.000
_cell.length_b   1.000
_cell.length_c   1.000
_cell.angle_alpha   90.00
_cell.angle_beta   90.00
_cell.angle_gamma   90.00
#
_symmetry.space_group_name_H-M   'P 1'
#
loop_
_entity.id
_entity.type
_entity.pdbx_description
1 polymer ?
#
loop_
_entity_poly.entity_id
_entity_poly.type
_entity_poly.pdbx_seq_one_letter_code
_entity_poly.pdbx_strand_id
1 'polypeptide(L)'
;MFIDNIDLTLFSGSGGSGSISFSSKSSKTSPNGASGGNGGSIVFKSNKKLFDFSHIFSKSIFKAENGGDASKNLQSGKNADNLIIEVPIGTSIFDDSGLIAKFIHENQEIIIVSGGKGGFGNKELKSARNTNPGFAERGQKRIKKEIQLELSLITDIAILGLPNSGKSTLLKKITNSNAKTDSYPFTTISPNLGVIEKLDSNYLICDLPGLIKGAATGVGLGKSILKHLVNTKVLIFLLDPSNLELTIKQQINLLQDEIYSYDEKLKKLPVITIVNKSDLDTEADDMVNISALEGLNLDILLKKVDELNIKNLESINRSFLRTEIEQNNFSIQCLSENYWEVVGKDVERIINLLGNESDVFNEISYRFENSNIPDELKLLGVQKGSTIKLGSFEFIYED
;
A
#
# COMPACT_ATOMS: atom_id res chain seq x y z
N MET A 1 -14.34 -16.21 -5.47
CA MET A 1 -14.18 -15.74 -4.06
C MET A 1 -13.72 -14.29 -4.12
N PHE A 2 -14.48 -13.37 -3.56
CA PHE A 2 -14.06 -11.95 -3.45
C PHE A 2 -13.08 -11.83 -2.28
N ILE A 3 -11.89 -11.32 -2.57
CA ILE A 3 -10.82 -11.22 -1.58
C ILE A 3 -10.45 -9.75 -1.45
N ASP A 4 -10.78 -9.18 -0.31
CA ASP A 4 -10.60 -7.75 0.01
C ASP A 4 -9.56 -7.49 1.09
N ASN A 5 -8.95 -8.55 1.61
CA ASN A 5 -7.90 -8.46 2.61
C ASN A 5 -6.89 -9.61 2.43
N ILE A 6 -5.60 -9.29 2.36
CA ILE A 6 -4.52 -10.27 2.27
C ILE A 6 -3.25 -9.77 2.95
N ASP A 7 -2.50 -10.69 3.53
CA ASP A 7 -1.17 -10.43 4.09
C ASP A 7 -0.10 -10.91 3.12
N LEU A 8 0.90 -10.06 2.87
CA LEU A 8 1.98 -10.33 1.96
C LEU A 8 3.33 -10.10 2.61
N THR A 9 4.28 -10.98 2.28
CA THR A 9 5.69 -10.79 2.61
C THR A 9 6.46 -10.40 1.35
N LEU A 10 7.10 -9.25 1.40
CA LEU A 10 7.83 -8.66 0.28
C LEU A 10 9.33 -8.75 0.54
N PHE A 11 10.07 -9.15 -0.48
CA PHE A 11 11.53 -9.11 -0.48
C PHE A 11 12.01 -8.30 -1.69
N SER A 12 12.70 -7.18 -1.45
CA SER A 12 13.37 -6.49 -2.55
C SER A 12 14.54 -7.33 -3.09
N GLY A 13 15.04 -6.98 -4.26
CA GLY A 13 16.31 -7.50 -4.76
C GLY A 13 17.48 -6.91 -3.97
N SER A 14 18.51 -7.72 -3.69
CA SER A 14 19.80 -7.20 -3.22
C SER A 14 20.54 -6.51 -4.36
N GLY A 15 21.38 -5.54 -4.04
CA GLY A 15 22.37 -5.04 -4.99
C GLY A 15 23.45 -6.08 -5.27
N GLY A 16 24.03 -6.06 -6.46
CA GLY A 16 25.21 -6.82 -6.80
C GLY A 16 26.49 -6.18 -6.24
N SER A 17 27.51 -6.98 -6.02
CA SER A 17 28.78 -6.51 -5.50
C SER A 17 29.65 -5.85 -6.57
N GLY A 18 30.41 -4.81 -6.17
CA GLY A 18 31.46 -4.25 -6.99
C GLY A 18 32.65 -5.20 -7.12
N SER A 19 33.49 -4.98 -8.10
CA SER A 19 34.67 -5.81 -8.36
C SER A 19 35.98 -5.08 -8.04
N ILE A 20 37.00 -5.86 -7.70
CA ILE A 20 38.38 -5.40 -7.55
C ILE A 20 39.16 -5.90 -8.75
N SER A 21 39.67 -4.97 -9.53
CA SER A 21 40.46 -5.31 -10.72
C SER A 21 41.44 -4.19 -11.03
N PHE A 22 42.59 -4.53 -11.61
CA PHE A 22 43.65 -3.60 -11.97
C PHE A 22 44.08 -3.84 -13.41
N SER A 23 44.27 -2.77 -14.17
CA SER A 23 44.85 -2.85 -15.49
C SER A 23 46.36 -2.60 -15.43
N SER A 24 47.12 -3.42 -16.10
CA SER A 24 48.56 -3.29 -16.21
C SER A 24 48.96 -2.75 -17.61
N LYS A 25 48.33 -1.65 -18.04
CA LYS A 25 48.78 -0.97 -19.25
C LYS A 25 49.88 0.03 -18.91
N SER A 26 51.13 -0.31 -19.31
CA SER A 26 52.36 0.42 -18.99
C SER A 26 52.78 0.34 -17.49
N SER A 27 53.87 0.96 -17.10
CA SER A 27 54.50 0.89 -15.77
C SER A 27 53.65 1.33 -14.57
N LYS A 28 52.35 1.66 -14.78
CA LYS A 28 51.42 2.06 -13.71
C LYS A 28 50.20 1.16 -13.70
N THR A 29 49.99 0.46 -12.58
CA THR A 29 48.72 -0.22 -12.30
C THR A 29 47.63 0.81 -12.03
N SER A 30 46.41 0.62 -12.59
CA SER A 30 45.27 1.49 -12.35
C SER A 30 44.04 0.66 -12.02
N PRO A 31 43.24 1.05 -11.02
CA PRO A 31 41.99 0.32 -10.68
C PRO A 31 41.01 0.40 -11.85
N ASN A 32 40.44 -0.74 -12.20
CA ASN A 32 39.46 -0.88 -13.27
C ASN A 32 38.30 -1.83 -12.93
N GLY A 33 38.08 -2.10 -11.65
CA GLY A 33 36.91 -2.84 -11.19
C GLY A 33 35.66 -1.99 -11.33
N ALA A 34 34.60 -2.60 -11.86
CA ALA A 34 33.31 -1.96 -12.10
C ALA A 34 32.37 -2.11 -10.93
N SER A 35 31.26 -1.37 -10.94
CA SER A 35 30.23 -1.41 -9.91
C SER A 35 29.18 -2.47 -10.21
N GLY A 36 28.61 -3.07 -9.16
CA GLY A 36 27.47 -3.98 -9.23
C GLY A 36 26.19 -3.28 -9.68
N GLY A 37 25.22 -4.07 -10.14
CA GLY A 37 23.90 -3.59 -10.51
C GLY A 37 22.98 -3.40 -9.32
N ASN A 38 21.99 -2.54 -9.44
CA ASN A 38 20.95 -2.36 -8.43
C ASN A 38 19.96 -3.55 -8.46
N GLY A 39 19.48 -3.95 -7.29
CA GLY A 39 18.39 -4.91 -7.16
C GLY A 39 17.05 -4.29 -7.52
N GLY A 40 16.10 -5.14 -7.91
CA GLY A 40 14.74 -4.73 -8.26
C GLY A 40 13.96 -4.24 -7.04
N SER A 41 13.21 -3.16 -7.20
CA SER A 41 12.23 -2.68 -6.23
C SER A 41 10.91 -3.41 -6.39
N ILE A 42 10.05 -3.39 -5.35
CA ILE A 42 8.67 -3.84 -5.45
C ILE A 42 7.77 -2.62 -5.58
N VAL A 43 7.08 -2.55 -6.70
CA VAL A 43 6.18 -1.45 -7.07
C VAL A 43 4.76 -1.97 -7.11
N PHE A 44 3.86 -1.31 -6.43
CA PHE A 44 2.42 -1.53 -6.58
C PHE A 44 1.85 -0.57 -7.60
N LYS A 45 1.00 -1.09 -8.48
CA LYS A 45 0.35 -0.32 -9.54
C LYS A 45 -1.15 -0.56 -9.51
N SER A 46 -1.93 0.52 -9.47
CA SER A 46 -3.38 0.43 -9.51
C SER A 46 -3.88 0.14 -10.93
N ASN A 47 -4.83 -0.80 -11.02
CA ASN A 47 -5.46 -1.21 -12.28
C ASN A 47 -6.99 -1.26 -12.10
N LYS A 48 -7.73 -0.47 -12.90
CA LYS A 48 -9.21 -0.43 -12.86
C LYS A 48 -9.90 -1.71 -13.33
N LYS A 49 -9.18 -2.61 -14.02
CA LYS A 49 -9.72 -3.89 -14.48
C LYS A 49 -9.76 -4.94 -13.37
N LEU A 50 -9.10 -4.67 -12.25
CA LEU A 50 -9.09 -5.54 -11.08
C LEU A 50 -10.17 -5.09 -10.11
N PHE A 51 -10.92 -6.06 -9.58
CA PHE A 51 -12.01 -5.81 -8.63
C PHE A 51 -11.73 -6.35 -7.23
N ASP A 52 -10.73 -7.24 -7.10
CA ASP A 52 -10.32 -7.87 -5.84
C ASP A 52 -8.88 -8.38 -5.91
N PHE A 53 -8.42 -9.06 -4.85
CA PHE A 53 -7.07 -9.63 -4.77
C PHE A 53 -6.97 -11.10 -5.21
N SER A 54 -7.99 -11.68 -5.86
CA SER A 54 -8.00 -13.11 -6.22
C SER A 54 -6.82 -13.53 -7.09
N HIS A 55 -6.33 -12.63 -7.97
CA HIS A 55 -5.20 -12.88 -8.87
C HIS A 55 -3.85 -13.03 -8.14
N ILE A 56 -3.72 -12.51 -6.90
CA ILE A 56 -2.50 -12.60 -6.08
C ILE A 56 -2.68 -13.45 -4.82
N PHE A 57 -3.90 -13.89 -4.52
CA PHE A 57 -4.23 -14.62 -3.29
C PHE A 57 -3.45 -15.92 -3.10
N SER A 58 -3.15 -16.62 -4.19
CA SER A 58 -2.40 -17.89 -4.12
C SER A 58 -0.91 -17.71 -3.77
N LYS A 59 -0.41 -16.47 -3.75
CA LYS A 59 1.00 -16.15 -3.55
C LYS A 59 1.16 -15.14 -2.43
N SER A 60 1.56 -15.63 -1.25
CA SER A 60 1.80 -14.77 -0.07
C SER A 60 3.20 -14.11 -0.03
N ILE A 61 4.13 -14.58 -0.88
CA ILE A 61 5.52 -14.10 -0.88
C ILE A 61 5.89 -13.60 -2.27
N PHE A 62 6.35 -12.35 -2.34
CA PHE A 62 6.87 -11.72 -3.55
C PHE A 62 8.35 -11.38 -3.39
N LYS A 63 9.16 -11.72 -4.39
CA LYS A 63 10.61 -11.48 -4.39
C LYS A 63 10.99 -10.81 -5.70
N ALA A 64 11.59 -9.62 -5.63
CA ALA A 64 12.21 -8.97 -6.76
C ALA A 64 13.60 -9.60 -7.05
N GLU A 65 14.08 -9.44 -8.27
CA GLU A 65 15.36 -9.97 -8.70
C GLU A 65 16.54 -9.20 -8.09
N ASN A 66 17.65 -9.88 -7.88
CA ASN A 66 18.89 -9.26 -7.42
C ASN A 66 19.62 -8.59 -8.58
N GLY A 67 20.32 -7.51 -8.28
CA GLY A 67 21.29 -6.93 -9.21
C GLY A 67 22.46 -7.87 -9.46
N GLY A 68 23.00 -7.82 -10.65
CA GLY A 68 24.17 -8.63 -11.04
C GLY A 68 25.45 -8.13 -10.37
N ASP A 69 26.35 -9.05 -10.01
CA ASP A 69 27.68 -8.70 -9.56
C ASP A 69 28.52 -8.13 -10.71
N ALA A 70 29.42 -7.22 -10.39
CA ALA A 70 30.38 -6.72 -11.36
C ALA A 70 31.45 -7.76 -11.69
N SER A 71 31.87 -7.77 -12.94
CA SER A 71 33.00 -8.55 -13.40
C SER A 71 34.27 -7.70 -13.52
N LYS A 72 35.39 -8.35 -13.85
CA LYS A 72 36.67 -7.66 -14.10
C LYS A 72 36.58 -6.82 -15.39
N ASN A 73 37.55 -5.92 -15.58
CA ASN A 73 37.73 -5.16 -16.83
C ASN A 73 36.54 -4.26 -17.18
N LEU A 74 36.06 -3.47 -16.22
CA LEU A 74 35.01 -2.47 -16.39
C LEU A 74 33.62 -3.05 -16.80
N GLN A 75 33.38 -4.31 -16.54
CA GLN A 75 32.05 -4.91 -16.76
C GLN A 75 31.17 -4.70 -15.55
N SER A 76 30.28 -3.72 -15.62
CA SER A 76 29.29 -3.43 -14.57
C SER A 76 28.24 -4.55 -14.47
N GLY A 77 27.77 -4.78 -13.26
CA GLY A 77 26.64 -5.67 -13.01
C GLY A 77 25.35 -5.12 -13.66
N LYS A 78 24.49 -6.02 -14.14
CA LYS A 78 23.18 -5.65 -14.71
C LYS A 78 22.25 -5.22 -13.58
N ASN A 79 21.56 -4.10 -13.75
CA ASN A 79 20.44 -3.74 -12.86
C ASN A 79 19.28 -4.71 -13.06
N ALA A 80 18.63 -5.09 -11.98
CA ALA A 80 17.41 -5.89 -12.02
C ALA A 80 16.19 -4.99 -12.33
N ASP A 81 15.20 -5.59 -12.98
CA ASP A 81 13.93 -4.93 -13.24
C ASP A 81 13.08 -4.88 -11.95
N ASN A 82 12.21 -3.89 -11.85
CA ASN A 82 11.27 -3.78 -10.74
C ASN A 82 10.19 -4.86 -10.87
N LEU A 83 9.80 -5.44 -9.73
CA LEU A 83 8.64 -6.31 -9.64
C LEU A 83 7.38 -5.44 -9.48
N ILE A 84 6.53 -5.44 -10.50
CA ILE A 84 5.25 -4.74 -10.47
C ILE A 84 4.17 -5.69 -9.98
N ILE A 85 3.42 -5.29 -8.94
CA ILE A 85 2.25 -5.98 -8.42
C ILE A 85 1.04 -5.10 -8.69
N GLU A 86 0.14 -5.59 -9.53
CA GLU A 86 -1.08 -4.85 -9.82
C GLU A 86 -2.11 -5.05 -8.71
N VAL A 87 -2.81 -3.96 -8.35
CA VAL A 87 -3.86 -3.95 -7.32
C VAL A 87 -5.08 -3.18 -7.79
N PRO A 88 -6.28 -3.49 -7.29
CA PRO A 88 -7.48 -2.71 -7.59
C PRO A 88 -7.35 -1.25 -7.12
N ILE A 89 -8.09 -0.36 -7.76
CA ILE A 89 -8.30 0.99 -7.22
C ILE A 89 -9.09 0.87 -5.91
N GLY A 90 -8.71 1.63 -4.89
CA GLY A 90 -9.28 1.52 -3.53
C GLY A 90 -8.42 0.71 -2.58
N THR A 91 -7.30 0.15 -3.05
CA THR A 91 -6.36 -0.58 -2.21
C THR A 91 -5.64 0.37 -1.25
N SER A 92 -5.63 -0.01 0.02
CA SER A 92 -4.80 0.58 1.08
C SER A 92 -3.74 -0.43 1.51
N ILE A 93 -2.52 0.01 1.71
CA ILE A 93 -1.39 -0.81 2.15
C ILE A 93 -1.00 -0.39 3.56
N PHE A 94 -0.93 -1.35 4.46
CA PHE A 94 -0.54 -1.15 5.85
C PHE A 94 0.72 -1.96 6.19
N ASP A 95 1.50 -1.46 7.15
CA ASP A 95 2.51 -2.20 7.89
C ASP A 95 2.24 -2.07 9.39
N ASP A 96 3.11 -2.63 10.24
CA ASP A 96 2.99 -2.57 11.71
C ASP A 96 2.89 -1.13 12.26
N SER A 97 3.38 -0.14 11.53
CA SER A 97 3.33 1.28 11.89
C SER A 97 2.07 2.00 11.36
N GLY A 98 1.19 1.29 10.64
CA GLY A 98 -0.06 1.80 10.09
C GLY A 98 -0.07 1.99 8.57
N LEU A 99 -0.90 2.89 8.07
CA LEU A 99 -1.10 3.12 6.65
C LEU A 99 0.19 3.60 5.96
N ILE A 100 0.61 2.88 4.91
CA ILE A 100 1.75 3.25 4.06
C ILE A 100 1.29 4.03 2.85
N ALA A 101 0.31 3.49 2.11
CA ALA A 101 -0.14 4.04 0.84
C ALA A 101 -1.61 3.74 0.59
N LYS A 102 -2.25 4.61 -0.20
CA LYS A 102 -3.62 4.42 -0.69
C LYS A 102 -3.71 4.73 -2.17
N PHE A 103 -4.30 3.82 -2.94
CA PHE A 103 -4.49 3.91 -4.39
C PHE A 103 -5.92 4.36 -4.68
N ILE A 104 -6.08 5.57 -5.23
CA ILE A 104 -7.40 6.13 -5.58
C ILE A 104 -7.52 6.51 -7.07
N HIS A 105 -6.40 6.55 -7.78
CA HIS A 105 -6.36 6.84 -9.20
C HIS A 105 -5.91 5.63 -10.02
N GLU A 106 -6.32 5.55 -11.27
CA GLU A 106 -5.84 4.53 -12.22
C GLU A 106 -4.36 4.77 -12.55
N ASN A 107 -3.62 3.67 -12.75
CA ASN A 107 -2.19 3.68 -13.11
C ASN A 107 -1.28 4.42 -12.10
N GLN A 108 -1.72 4.57 -10.85
CA GLN A 108 -0.88 5.10 -9.79
C GLN A 108 0.18 4.06 -9.43
N GLU A 109 1.46 4.44 -9.47
CA GLU A 109 2.59 3.56 -9.15
C GLU A 109 3.28 4.06 -7.87
N ILE A 110 3.51 3.16 -6.92
CA ILE A 110 4.16 3.47 -5.64
C ILE A 110 5.18 2.38 -5.32
N ILE A 111 6.42 2.79 -5.04
CA ILE A 111 7.47 1.89 -4.55
C ILE A 111 7.22 1.63 -3.06
N ILE A 112 6.93 0.39 -2.71
CA ILE A 112 6.70 -0.02 -1.31
C ILE A 112 7.98 -0.56 -0.67
N VAL A 113 8.82 -1.24 -1.45
CA VAL A 113 10.13 -1.71 -0.97
C VAL A 113 11.17 -1.39 -2.03
N SER A 114 12.17 -0.57 -1.68
CA SER A 114 13.25 -0.21 -2.59
C SER A 114 14.26 -1.35 -2.73
N GLY A 115 14.76 -1.56 -3.92
CA GLY A 115 15.86 -2.48 -4.20
C GLY A 115 17.17 -2.02 -3.55
N GLY A 116 18.03 -2.97 -3.22
CA GLY A 116 19.36 -2.70 -2.72
C GLY A 116 20.24 -2.04 -3.80
N LYS A 117 21.01 -1.03 -3.42
CA LYS A 117 21.97 -0.41 -4.33
C LYS A 117 23.13 -1.34 -4.62
N GLY A 118 23.62 -1.35 -5.86
CA GLY A 118 24.86 -2.02 -6.23
C GLY A 118 26.08 -1.39 -5.52
N GLY A 119 27.04 -2.23 -5.16
CA GLY A 119 28.29 -1.78 -4.54
C GLY A 119 29.25 -1.20 -5.58
N PHE A 120 29.98 -0.18 -5.19
CA PHE A 120 31.00 0.45 -6.03
C PHE A 120 32.21 -0.47 -6.24
N GLY A 121 32.72 -0.52 -7.47
CA GLY A 121 34.00 -1.14 -7.77
C GLY A 121 35.19 -0.26 -7.38
N ASN A 122 36.37 -0.85 -7.30
CA ASN A 122 37.57 -0.12 -6.86
C ASN A 122 37.96 1.06 -7.76
N LYS A 123 37.46 1.11 -9.00
CA LYS A 123 37.66 2.26 -9.88
C LYS A 123 36.93 3.51 -9.36
N GLU A 124 35.69 3.37 -8.92
CA GLU A 124 34.87 4.47 -8.42
C GLU A 124 35.29 4.90 -7.00
N LEU A 125 35.86 3.98 -6.22
CA LEU A 125 36.36 4.24 -4.88
C LEU A 125 37.77 4.91 -4.84
N LYS A 126 38.35 5.16 -6.00
CA LYS A 126 39.60 5.90 -6.12
C LYS A 126 39.44 7.32 -5.57
N SER A 127 40.35 7.73 -4.71
CA SER A 127 40.37 9.05 -4.11
C SER A 127 41.80 9.62 -4.13
N ALA A 128 41.95 10.90 -3.75
CA ALA A 128 43.27 11.52 -3.58
C ALA A 128 44.06 10.82 -2.45
N ARG A 129 43.39 10.34 -1.42
CA ARG A 129 44.01 9.60 -0.30
C ARG A 129 44.45 8.19 -0.70
N ASN A 130 43.65 7.49 -1.51
CA ASN A 130 43.93 6.15 -1.98
C ASN A 130 43.71 6.07 -3.50
N THR A 131 44.78 6.12 -4.25
CA THR A 131 44.75 6.11 -5.73
C THR A 131 44.60 4.71 -6.31
N ASN A 132 44.84 3.65 -5.55
CA ASN A 132 44.79 2.26 -5.96
C ASN A 132 44.08 1.39 -4.90
N PRO A 133 42.78 1.60 -4.61
CA PRO A 133 42.09 0.88 -3.56
C PRO A 133 42.04 -0.62 -3.88
N GLY A 134 42.50 -1.45 -2.91
CA GLY A 134 42.44 -2.89 -2.95
C GLY A 134 41.10 -3.46 -2.42
N PHE A 135 40.06 -2.63 -2.36
CA PHE A 135 38.74 -2.99 -1.87
C PHE A 135 37.64 -2.49 -2.83
N ALA A 136 36.47 -3.07 -2.68
CA ALA A 136 35.22 -2.68 -3.35
C ALA A 136 34.07 -2.80 -2.37
N GLU A 137 32.90 -2.27 -2.71
CA GLU A 137 31.69 -2.39 -1.91
C GLU A 137 30.89 -3.63 -2.29
N ARG A 138 30.33 -4.30 -1.30
CA ARG A 138 29.27 -5.28 -1.52
C ARG A 138 27.99 -4.56 -1.85
N GLY A 139 27.11 -5.18 -2.64
CA GLY A 139 25.75 -4.66 -2.84
C GLY A 139 24.97 -4.64 -1.52
N GLN A 140 24.04 -3.71 -1.42
CA GLN A 140 23.14 -3.63 -0.27
C GLN A 140 22.27 -4.89 -0.19
N LYS A 141 22.04 -5.37 1.02
CA LYS A 141 21.19 -6.51 1.29
C LYS A 141 19.74 -6.18 0.91
N ARG A 142 18.98 -7.23 0.53
CA ARG A 142 17.54 -7.12 0.31
C ARG A 142 16.82 -6.72 1.59
N ILE A 143 15.72 -5.98 1.43
CA ILE A 143 14.82 -5.61 2.51
C ILE A 143 13.65 -6.60 2.52
N LYS A 144 13.31 -7.13 3.71
CA LYS A 144 12.06 -7.85 3.96
C LYS A 144 11.06 -6.86 4.54
N LYS A 145 9.82 -6.85 4.04
CA LYS A 145 8.70 -6.08 4.61
C LYS A 145 7.44 -6.92 4.60
N GLU A 146 6.75 -6.95 5.72
CA GLU A 146 5.43 -7.56 5.85
C GLU A 146 4.38 -6.47 5.73
N ILE A 147 3.36 -6.71 4.93
CA ILE A 147 2.31 -5.74 4.67
C ILE A 147 0.95 -6.43 4.64
N GLN A 148 -0.07 -5.66 4.96
CA GLN A 148 -1.46 -6.02 4.78
C GLN A 148 -2.08 -5.14 3.69
N LEU A 149 -2.78 -5.77 2.76
CA LEU A 149 -3.59 -5.08 1.76
C LEU A 149 -5.05 -5.13 2.17
N GLU A 150 -5.69 -3.98 2.20
CA GLU A 150 -7.14 -3.86 2.39
C GLU A 150 -7.75 -3.15 1.18
N LEU A 151 -8.80 -3.74 0.64
CA LEU A 151 -9.57 -3.16 -0.44
C LEU A 151 -10.82 -2.47 0.11
N SER A 152 -10.92 -1.16 -0.16
CA SER A 152 -12.19 -0.44 -0.02
C SER A 152 -12.69 -0.11 -1.42
N LEU A 153 -13.78 -0.72 -1.83
CA LEU A 153 -14.34 -0.50 -3.18
C LEU A 153 -14.58 0.99 -3.40
N ILE A 154 -14.15 1.49 -4.55
CA ILE A 154 -14.51 2.82 -5.01
C ILE A 154 -15.76 2.66 -5.85
N THR A 155 -16.90 3.07 -5.31
CA THR A 155 -18.20 3.06 -5.99
C THR A 155 -18.72 4.48 -6.12
N ASP A 156 -19.42 4.77 -7.20
CA ASP A 156 -20.05 6.08 -7.33
C ASP A 156 -21.31 6.17 -6.46
N ILE A 157 -22.07 5.07 -6.38
CA ILE A 157 -23.35 5.00 -5.70
C ILE A 157 -23.40 3.78 -4.79
N ALA A 158 -23.85 3.92 -3.55
CA ALA A 158 -24.15 2.81 -2.66
C ALA A 158 -25.64 2.77 -2.31
N ILE A 159 -26.25 1.59 -2.46
CA ILE A 159 -27.63 1.35 -2.04
C ILE A 159 -27.64 0.81 -0.63
N LEU A 160 -28.36 1.48 0.26
CA LEU A 160 -28.52 1.16 1.66
C LEU A 160 -30.00 1.00 2.00
N GLY A 161 -30.31 0.08 2.87
CA GLY A 161 -31.68 -0.18 3.30
C GLY A 161 -31.76 -1.44 4.16
N LEU A 162 -32.85 -1.60 4.84
CA LEU A 162 -33.10 -2.75 5.71
C LEU A 162 -33.12 -4.07 4.92
N PRO A 163 -32.97 -5.22 5.59
CA PRO A 163 -33.21 -6.51 4.95
C PRO A 163 -34.58 -6.53 4.25
N ASN A 164 -34.66 -7.16 3.09
CA ASN A 164 -35.87 -7.28 2.27
C ASN A 164 -36.46 -5.97 1.70
N SER A 165 -35.76 -4.83 1.80
CA SER A 165 -36.21 -3.57 1.18
C SER A 165 -36.15 -3.57 -0.35
N GLY A 166 -35.57 -4.61 -0.99
CA GLY A 166 -35.51 -4.76 -2.43
C GLY A 166 -34.23 -4.25 -3.09
N LYS A 167 -33.15 -4.03 -2.33
CA LYS A 167 -31.85 -3.53 -2.85
C LYS A 167 -31.30 -4.31 -4.04
N SER A 168 -31.19 -5.62 -3.89
CA SER A 168 -30.63 -6.48 -4.94
C SER A 168 -31.58 -6.60 -6.16
N THR A 169 -32.88 -6.44 -5.96
CA THR A 169 -33.88 -6.35 -7.05
C THR A 169 -33.69 -5.05 -7.81
N LEU A 170 -33.59 -3.93 -7.09
CA LEU A 170 -33.34 -2.62 -7.69
C LEU A 170 -32.03 -2.63 -8.49
N LEU A 171 -30.93 -3.12 -7.89
CA LEU A 171 -29.64 -3.22 -8.56
C LEU A 171 -29.75 -3.97 -9.90
N LYS A 172 -30.40 -5.14 -9.90
CA LYS A 172 -30.60 -5.95 -11.13
C LYS A 172 -31.42 -5.22 -12.19
N LYS A 173 -32.38 -4.41 -11.80
CA LYS A 173 -33.25 -3.70 -12.73
C LYS A 173 -32.61 -2.46 -13.35
N ILE A 174 -31.80 -1.72 -12.60
CA ILE A 174 -31.18 -0.48 -13.10
C ILE A 174 -29.81 -0.70 -13.76
N THR A 175 -29.23 -1.90 -13.61
CA THR A 175 -28.01 -2.30 -14.29
C THR A 175 -28.36 -3.23 -15.45
N ASN A 176 -27.69 -3.06 -16.61
CA ASN A 176 -27.91 -3.95 -17.74
C ASN A 176 -27.59 -5.40 -17.35
N SER A 177 -28.42 -6.34 -17.77
CA SER A 177 -28.41 -7.78 -17.43
C SER A 177 -27.09 -8.51 -17.79
N ASN A 178 -26.16 -7.85 -18.49
CA ASN A 178 -24.80 -8.34 -18.77
C ASN A 178 -23.76 -7.85 -17.76
N ALA A 179 -24.11 -6.96 -16.84
CA ALA A 179 -23.24 -6.69 -15.70
C ALA A 179 -23.21 -7.98 -14.87
N LYS A 180 -22.07 -8.63 -14.84
CA LYS A 180 -21.83 -9.79 -14.00
C LYS A 180 -22.20 -9.43 -12.56
N THR A 181 -23.43 -9.81 -12.15
CA THR A 181 -23.73 -10.05 -10.74
C THR A 181 -22.94 -11.30 -10.37
N ASP A 182 -21.62 -11.18 -10.29
CA ASP A 182 -20.83 -12.24 -9.73
C ASP A 182 -21.21 -12.29 -8.25
N SER A 183 -22.16 -13.18 -7.95
CA SER A 183 -22.32 -13.72 -6.61
C SER A 183 -21.04 -14.47 -6.34
N TYR A 184 -20.11 -13.80 -5.67
CA TYR A 184 -18.83 -14.40 -5.29
C TYR A 184 -19.11 -15.51 -4.26
N PRO A 185 -18.93 -16.80 -4.63
CA PRO A 185 -19.13 -17.90 -3.71
C PRO A 185 -18.12 -17.74 -2.56
N PHE A 186 -18.58 -17.96 -1.33
CA PHE A 186 -17.79 -18.02 -0.09
C PHE A 186 -17.50 -16.71 0.67
N THR A 187 -18.07 -15.57 0.31
CA THR A 187 -18.15 -14.45 1.24
C THR A 187 -19.50 -14.50 1.96
N THR A 188 -19.47 -14.49 3.27
CA THR A 188 -20.70 -14.51 4.09
C THR A 188 -21.57 -13.28 3.79
N ILE A 189 -20.93 -12.17 3.32
CA ILE A 189 -21.59 -10.96 2.82
C ILE A 189 -20.65 -10.27 1.82
N SER A 190 -20.87 -10.43 0.52
CA SER A 190 -20.19 -9.66 -0.53
C SER A 190 -21.10 -8.55 -1.06
N PRO A 191 -20.56 -7.37 -1.34
CA PRO A 191 -21.33 -6.34 -2.03
C PRO A 191 -21.64 -6.82 -3.46
N ASN A 192 -22.89 -6.62 -3.90
CA ASN A 192 -23.24 -6.84 -5.30
C ASN A 192 -22.90 -5.56 -6.07
N LEU A 193 -22.12 -5.69 -7.12
CA LEU A 193 -21.73 -4.57 -7.97
C LEU A 193 -22.51 -4.58 -9.28
N GLY A 194 -22.84 -3.39 -9.78
CA GLY A 194 -23.45 -3.21 -11.09
C GLY A 194 -22.96 -1.93 -11.73
N VAL A 195 -23.15 -1.80 -13.03
CA VAL A 195 -22.83 -0.60 -13.80
C VAL A 195 -24.11 -0.04 -14.38
N ILE A 196 -24.41 1.22 -14.10
CA ILE A 196 -25.46 1.97 -14.77
C ILE A 196 -24.82 2.57 -16.02
N GLU A 197 -25.17 2.03 -17.20
CA GLU A 197 -24.69 2.52 -18.49
C GLU A 197 -25.59 3.63 -19.01
N LYS A 198 -25.00 4.77 -19.36
CA LYS A 198 -25.67 5.89 -20.02
C LYS A 198 -24.83 6.41 -21.18
N LEU A 199 -25.46 7.21 -22.07
CA LEU A 199 -24.83 7.74 -23.27
C LEU A 199 -23.52 8.50 -22.97
N ASP A 200 -23.48 9.25 -21.85
CA ASP A 200 -22.33 10.11 -21.52
C ASP A 200 -21.54 9.68 -20.27
N SER A 201 -22.00 8.67 -19.53
CA SER A 201 -21.38 8.28 -18.28
C SER A 201 -21.82 6.91 -17.77
N ASN A 202 -20.85 6.17 -17.24
CA ASN A 202 -21.10 4.94 -16.52
C ASN A 202 -20.87 5.20 -15.03
N TYR A 203 -21.83 4.75 -14.20
CA TYR A 203 -21.72 4.83 -12.75
C TYR A 203 -21.60 3.44 -12.16
N LEU A 204 -20.60 3.24 -11.32
CA LEU A 204 -20.45 2.01 -10.54
C LEU A 204 -21.34 2.10 -9.31
N ILE A 205 -22.30 1.19 -9.21
CA ILE A 205 -23.23 1.10 -8.09
C ILE A 205 -23.03 -0.20 -7.32
N CYS A 206 -23.15 -0.12 -6.00
CA CYS A 206 -23.08 -1.30 -5.13
C CYS A 206 -24.33 -1.42 -4.25
N ASP A 207 -24.78 -2.65 -4.06
CA ASP A 207 -25.69 -3.06 -2.99
C ASP A 207 -24.85 -3.53 -1.81
N LEU A 208 -24.98 -2.88 -0.67
CA LEU A 208 -24.33 -3.28 0.57
C LEU A 208 -25.31 -4.06 1.45
N PRO A 209 -25.27 -5.41 1.40
CA PRO A 209 -26.14 -6.24 2.20
C PRO A 209 -25.76 -6.18 3.68
N GLY A 210 -26.74 -6.29 4.58
CA GLY A 210 -26.50 -6.58 5.99
C GLY A 210 -26.30 -5.39 6.92
N LEU A 211 -26.80 -4.18 6.60
CA LEU A 211 -27.00 -3.15 7.62
C LEU A 211 -28.09 -3.65 8.60
N ILE A 212 -27.63 -4.20 9.71
CA ILE A 212 -28.47 -4.65 10.83
C ILE A 212 -28.08 -3.81 12.04
N LYS A 213 -29.05 -3.46 12.88
CA LYS A 213 -28.86 -2.69 14.11
C LYS A 213 -27.66 -3.21 14.90
N GLY A 214 -26.66 -2.34 15.16
CA GLY A 214 -25.43 -2.69 15.87
C GLY A 214 -24.22 -3.00 14.97
N ALA A 215 -24.29 -2.80 13.67
CA ALA A 215 -23.17 -3.02 12.75
C ALA A 215 -21.95 -2.13 13.09
N ALA A 216 -22.17 -0.90 13.53
CA ALA A 216 -21.09 0.04 13.89
C ALA A 216 -20.40 -0.33 15.22
N THR A 217 -21.10 -1.01 16.14
CA THR A 217 -20.55 -1.40 17.46
C THR A 217 -19.75 -2.71 17.43
N GLY A 218 -19.65 -3.34 16.25
CA GLY A 218 -18.83 -4.56 16.08
C GLY A 218 -19.53 -5.87 16.42
N VAL A 219 -20.81 -5.83 16.75
CA VAL A 219 -21.65 -7.01 16.90
C VAL A 219 -22.17 -7.39 15.52
N GLY A 220 -21.39 -8.14 14.76
CA GLY A 220 -21.73 -8.60 13.42
C GLY A 220 -20.82 -8.05 12.31
N LEU A 221 -21.09 -8.43 11.07
CA LEU A 221 -20.30 -8.17 9.86
C LEU A 221 -20.29 -6.69 9.39
N GLY A 222 -20.88 -5.77 10.16
CA GLY A 222 -21.15 -4.39 9.76
C GLY A 222 -19.92 -3.56 9.43
N LYS A 223 -18.85 -3.61 10.23
CA LYS A 223 -17.64 -2.80 9.99
C LYS A 223 -16.93 -3.16 8.68
N SER A 224 -16.91 -4.43 8.31
CA SER A 224 -16.28 -4.87 7.06
C SER A 224 -17.02 -4.37 5.82
N ILE A 225 -18.34 -4.11 5.94
CA ILE A 225 -19.16 -3.58 4.85
C ILE A 225 -19.09 -2.05 4.80
N LEU A 226 -19.14 -1.40 5.96
CA LEU A 226 -19.12 0.07 6.07
C LEU A 226 -17.82 0.68 5.54
N LYS A 227 -16.69 -0.05 5.57
CA LYS A 227 -15.43 0.41 4.97
C LYS A 227 -15.56 0.73 3.47
N HIS A 228 -16.50 0.10 2.77
CA HIS A 228 -16.72 0.35 1.34
C HIS A 228 -17.47 1.66 1.08
N LEU A 229 -18.22 2.19 2.08
CA LEU A 229 -18.91 3.49 1.97
C LEU A 229 -17.96 4.69 1.93
N VAL A 230 -16.78 4.57 2.50
CA VAL A 230 -15.83 5.70 2.64
C VAL A 230 -15.38 6.25 1.28
N ASN A 231 -15.44 5.43 0.24
CA ASN A 231 -15.07 5.84 -1.13
C ASN A 231 -16.28 6.07 -2.05
N THR A 232 -17.51 6.06 -1.50
CA THR A 232 -18.75 6.32 -2.26
C THR A 232 -18.97 7.82 -2.40
N LYS A 233 -19.61 8.24 -3.49
CA LYS A 233 -19.94 9.64 -3.76
C LYS A 233 -21.38 9.99 -3.41
N VAL A 234 -22.29 9.04 -3.56
CA VAL A 234 -23.74 9.23 -3.34
C VAL A 234 -24.31 8.02 -2.61
N LEU A 235 -25.19 8.25 -1.66
CA LEU A 235 -25.94 7.22 -0.96
C LEU A 235 -27.39 7.19 -1.44
N ILE A 236 -27.93 5.99 -1.67
CA ILE A 236 -29.36 5.76 -1.91
C ILE A 236 -29.93 5.04 -0.71
N PHE A 237 -30.87 5.66 0.00
CA PHE A 237 -31.65 5.00 1.04
C PHE A 237 -32.90 4.38 0.41
N LEU A 238 -32.96 3.07 0.40
CA LEU A 238 -34.09 2.31 -0.13
C LEU A 238 -34.97 1.86 1.03
N LEU A 239 -36.15 2.49 1.14
CA LEU A 239 -37.10 2.33 2.24
C LEU A 239 -38.21 1.38 1.83
N ASP A 240 -38.74 0.65 2.82
CA ASP A 240 -39.81 -0.31 2.64
C ASP A 240 -41.06 0.10 3.43
N PRO A 241 -42.12 0.58 2.77
CA PRO A 241 -43.34 0.97 3.45
C PRO A 241 -44.13 -0.23 4.00
N SER A 242 -43.90 -1.43 3.47
CA SER A 242 -44.53 -2.66 3.97
C SER A 242 -43.89 -3.23 5.25
N ASN A 243 -42.86 -2.54 5.80
CA ASN A 243 -42.21 -2.96 7.04
C ASN A 243 -43.18 -2.74 8.23
N LEU A 244 -43.49 -3.83 8.96
CA LEU A 244 -44.44 -3.78 10.08
C LEU A 244 -43.84 -3.27 11.38
N GLU A 245 -42.50 -3.26 11.49
CA GLU A 245 -41.79 -2.89 12.72
C GLU A 245 -41.38 -1.42 12.76
N LEU A 246 -41.04 -0.83 11.61
CA LEU A 246 -40.46 0.50 11.51
C LEU A 246 -41.16 1.36 10.46
N THR A 247 -41.58 2.55 10.86
CA THR A 247 -42.08 3.57 9.92
C THR A 247 -40.96 4.05 9.00
N ILE A 248 -41.29 4.64 7.86
CA ILE A 248 -40.33 5.23 6.91
C ILE A 248 -39.35 6.18 7.62
N LYS A 249 -39.84 7.05 8.49
CA LYS A 249 -39.00 7.98 9.25
C LYS A 249 -38.03 7.27 10.21
N GLN A 250 -38.49 6.21 10.86
CA GLN A 250 -37.63 5.40 11.72
C GLN A 250 -36.57 4.65 10.94
N GLN A 251 -36.88 4.16 9.73
CA GLN A 251 -35.90 3.53 8.84
C GLN A 251 -34.79 4.51 8.42
N ILE A 252 -35.15 5.76 8.07
CA ILE A 252 -34.18 6.79 7.71
C ILE A 252 -33.25 7.07 8.90
N ASN A 253 -33.81 7.31 10.08
CA ASN A 253 -33.02 7.62 11.28
C ASN A 253 -32.05 6.47 11.60
N LEU A 254 -32.53 5.24 11.54
CA LEU A 254 -31.70 4.05 11.80
C LEU A 254 -30.54 3.92 10.81
N LEU A 255 -30.76 4.13 9.53
CA LEU A 255 -29.71 4.09 8.51
C LEU A 255 -28.70 5.23 8.71
N GLN A 256 -29.17 6.43 9.05
CA GLN A 256 -28.30 7.59 9.32
C GLN A 256 -27.45 7.35 10.57
N ASP A 257 -28.03 6.91 11.65
CA ASP A 257 -27.32 6.66 12.92
C ASP A 257 -26.22 5.60 12.73
N GLU A 258 -26.52 4.52 12.01
CA GLU A 258 -25.57 3.45 11.75
C GLU A 258 -24.36 3.93 10.92
N ILE A 259 -24.64 4.68 9.84
CA ILE A 259 -23.59 5.15 8.93
C ILE A 259 -22.74 6.25 9.60
N TYR A 260 -23.40 7.20 10.29
CA TYR A 260 -22.72 8.33 10.87
C TYR A 260 -21.92 7.98 12.13
N SER A 261 -22.30 6.92 12.83
CA SER A 261 -21.51 6.37 13.94
C SER A 261 -20.24 5.70 13.47
N TYR A 262 -20.18 5.21 12.22
CA TYR A 262 -18.99 4.62 11.64
C TYR A 262 -17.96 5.67 11.21
N ASP A 263 -18.36 6.68 10.43
CA ASP A 263 -17.52 7.82 10.03
C ASP A 263 -18.37 9.08 9.84
N GLU A 264 -18.12 10.10 10.67
CA GLU A 264 -18.81 11.38 10.59
C GLU A 264 -18.69 12.10 9.24
N LYS A 265 -17.65 11.80 8.47
CA LYS A 265 -17.47 12.36 7.13
C LYS A 265 -18.57 11.95 6.17
N LEU A 266 -19.19 10.79 6.39
CA LEU A 266 -20.30 10.30 5.57
C LEU A 266 -21.56 11.21 5.66
N LYS A 267 -21.68 12.05 6.69
CA LYS A 267 -22.73 13.08 6.78
C LYS A 267 -22.70 14.10 5.64
N LYS A 268 -21.55 14.26 4.98
CA LYS A 268 -21.36 15.21 3.87
C LYS A 268 -21.78 14.66 2.51
N LEU A 269 -22.02 13.35 2.41
CA LEU A 269 -22.43 12.75 1.15
C LEU A 269 -23.88 13.11 0.81
N PRO A 270 -24.18 13.39 -0.47
CA PRO A 270 -25.56 13.51 -0.93
C PRO A 270 -26.31 12.20 -0.72
N VAL A 271 -27.54 12.30 -0.24
CA VAL A 271 -28.44 11.17 0.00
C VAL A 271 -29.69 11.30 -0.87
N ILE A 272 -29.99 10.26 -1.64
CA ILE A 272 -31.26 10.12 -2.36
C ILE A 272 -32.15 9.16 -1.56
N THR A 273 -33.26 9.63 -1.06
CA THR A 273 -34.22 8.81 -0.31
C THR A 273 -35.34 8.33 -1.25
N ILE A 274 -35.61 7.04 -1.27
CA ILE A 274 -36.56 6.40 -2.18
C ILE A 274 -37.40 5.38 -1.40
N VAL A 275 -38.69 5.38 -1.69
CA VAL A 275 -39.63 4.37 -1.19
C VAL A 275 -39.85 3.32 -2.27
N ASN A 276 -39.57 2.07 -1.94
CA ASN A 276 -39.76 0.94 -2.86
C ASN A 276 -41.12 0.25 -2.59
N LYS A 277 -41.48 -0.69 -3.44
CA LYS A 277 -42.72 -1.51 -3.36
C LYS A 277 -44.00 -0.71 -3.53
N SER A 278 -43.99 0.34 -4.36
CA SER A 278 -45.22 1.09 -4.70
C SER A 278 -46.27 0.24 -5.42
N ASP A 279 -45.95 -0.96 -5.85
CA ASP A 279 -46.86 -1.97 -6.35
C ASP A 279 -47.80 -2.55 -5.28
N LEU A 280 -47.57 -2.30 -4.01
CA LEU A 280 -48.40 -2.74 -2.89
C LEU A 280 -49.36 -1.66 -2.38
N ASP A 281 -49.68 -0.64 -3.18
CA ASP A 281 -50.55 0.51 -2.83
C ASP A 281 -50.09 1.24 -1.54
N THR A 282 -48.78 1.22 -1.25
CA THR A 282 -48.19 1.84 -0.07
C THR A 282 -47.29 2.99 -0.52
N GLU A 283 -47.89 4.10 -0.90
CA GLU A 283 -47.14 5.30 -1.27
C GLU A 283 -46.82 6.17 -0.06
N ALA A 284 -45.69 6.86 -0.10
CA ALA A 284 -45.35 7.89 0.86
C ALA A 284 -45.39 9.25 0.15
N ASP A 285 -46.21 10.16 0.70
CA ASP A 285 -46.31 11.51 0.21
C ASP A 285 -44.91 12.23 0.33
N ASP A 286 -44.63 13.09 -0.64
CA ASP A 286 -43.38 13.88 -0.73
C ASP A 286 -42.10 13.11 -1.04
N MET A 287 -42.13 11.81 -1.34
CA MET A 287 -40.94 11.02 -1.68
C MET A 287 -41.07 10.38 -3.09
N VAL A 288 -39.91 10.00 -3.65
CA VAL A 288 -39.92 9.22 -4.89
C VAL A 288 -40.36 7.79 -4.57
N ASN A 289 -41.51 7.39 -5.08
CA ASN A 289 -42.04 6.05 -4.95
C ASN A 289 -41.70 5.25 -6.20
N ILE A 290 -41.07 4.09 -6.02
CA ILE A 290 -40.70 3.15 -7.13
C ILE A 290 -41.21 1.76 -6.84
N SER A 291 -41.34 0.95 -7.89
CA SER A 291 -41.37 -0.51 -7.75
C SER A 291 -40.15 -1.10 -8.45
N ALA A 292 -39.20 -1.61 -7.68
CA ALA A 292 -38.05 -2.32 -8.21
C ALA A 292 -38.47 -3.64 -8.89
N LEU A 293 -39.58 -4.26 -8.44
CA LEU A 293 -40.08 -5.49 -9.00
C LEU A 293 -40.70 -5.27 -10.39
N GLU A 294 -41.63 -4.32 -10.51
CA GLU A 294 -42.33 -4.00 -11.73
C GLU A 294 -41.55 -3.06 -12.66
N GLY A 295 -40.54 -2.38 -12.14
CA GLY A 295 -39.74 -1.39 -12.88
C GLY A 295 -40.40 -0.01 -13.00
N LEU A 296 -41.36 0.30 -12.12
CA LEU A 296 -42.07 1.57 -12.13
C LEU A 296 -41.19 2.71 -11.58
N ASN A 297 -41.25 3.87 -12.25
CA ASN A 297 -40.59 5.12 -11.85
C ASN A 297 -39.05 5.04 -11.70
N LEU A 298 -38.40 4.04 -12.28
CA LEU A 298 -36.93 3.92 -12.23
C LEU A 298 -36.23 5.03 -13.02
N ASP A 299 -36.87 5.56 -14.05
CA ASP A 299 -36.41 6.70 -14.83
C ASP A 299 -36.31 7.98 -13.98
N ILE A 300 -37.20 8.17 -13.01
CA ILE A 300 -37.19 9.28 -12.08
C ILE A 300 -35.97 9.18 -11.16
N LEU A 301 -35.67 7.97 -10.64
CA LEU A 301 -34.46 7.71 -9.87
C LEU A 301 -33.21 8.05 -10.67
N LEU A 302 -33.12 7.55 -11.90
CA LEU A 302 -31.95 7.77 -12.76
C LEU A 302 -31.76 9.24 -13.12
N LYS A 303 -32.84 10.03 -13.29
CA LYS A 303 -32.77 11.48 -13.46
C LYS A 303 -32.20 12.17 -12.24
N LYS A 304 -32.65 11.80 -11.01
CA LYS A 304 -32.11 12.36 -9.77
C LYS A 304 -30.61 12.05 -9.58
N VAL A 305 -30.17 10.86 -10.00
CA VAL A 305 -28.75 10.49 -10.00
C VAL A 305 -27.95 11.40 -10.95
N ASP A 306 -28.48 11.73 -12.12
CA ASP A 306 -27.80 12.60 -13.09
C ASP A 306 -27.73 14.06 -12.60
N GLU A 307 -28.79 14.56 -11.99
CA GLU A 307 -28.86 15.92 -11.45
C GLU A 307 -27.77 16.20 -10.42
N LEU A 308 -27.32 15.16 -9.69
CA LEU A 308 -26.22 15.30 -8.71
C LEU A 308 -24.84 15.46 -9.34
N ASN A 309 -24.71 15.30 -10.66
CA ASN A 309 -23.45 15.50 -11.40
C ASN A 309 -22.24 14.76 -10.75
N ILE A 310 -22.44 13.49 -10.46
CA ILE A 310 -21.58 12.63 -9.63
C ILE A 310 -20.10 12.64 -10.09
N LYS A 311 -19.85 12.85 -11.39
CA LYS A 311 -18.47 12.92 -11.92
C LYS A 311 -17.65 14.05 -11.31
N ASN A 312 -18.30 15.14 -10.94
CA ASN A 312 -17.65 16.33 -10.37
C ASN A 312 -17.57 16.27 -8.83
N LEU A 313 -18.20 15.28 -8.21
CA LEU A 313 -18.07 15.06 -6.77
C LEU A 313 -16.74 14.38 -6.47
N GLU A 314 -15.92 15.04 -5.65
CA GLU A 314 -14.70 14.43 -5.14
C GLU A 314 -15.05 13.35 -4.09
N SER A 315 -14.33 12.21 -4.13
CA SER A 315 -14.40 11.26 -3.03
C SER A 315 -13.79 11.87 -1.77
N ILE A 316 -14.33 11.53 -0.61
CA ILE A 316 -13.86 12.03 0.70
C ILE A 316 -12.38 11.66 0.95
N ASN A 317 -11.90 10.62 0.30
CA ASN A 317 -10.55 10.10 0.48
C ASN A 317 -9.55 10.68 -0.53
N ARG A 318 -8.41 11.15 0.00
CA ARG A 318 -7.26 11.58 -0.80
C ARG A 318 -6.24 10.44 -0.91
N SER A 319 -5.45 10.45 -2.00
CA SER A 319 -4.26 9.59 -2.08
C SER A 319 -3.36 9.86 -0.89
N PHE A 320 -2.78 8.81 -0.34
CA PHE A 320 -1.86 8.89 0.79
C PHE A 320 -0.59 8.12 0.45
N LEU A 321 0.53 8.71 0.76
CA LEU A 321 1.84 8.07 0.78
C LEU A 321 2.58 8.58 2.02
N ARG A 322 2.95 7.65 2.91
CA ARG A 322 3.77 7.98 4.07
C ARG A 322 5.20 8.25 3.60
N THR A 323 5.68 9.47 3.82
CA THR A 323 7.10 9.80 3.67
C THR A 323 7.84 9.30 4.90
N GLU A 324 8.80 8.41 4.72
CA GLU A 324 9.72 8.04 5.80
C GLU A 324 10.59 9.28 6.09
N ILE A 325 10.50 9.79 7.32
CA ILE A 325 11.42 10.81 7.80
C ILE A 325 12.73 10.07 8.08
N GLU A 326 13.82 10.45 7.43
CA GLU A 326 15.16 9.96 7.75
C GLU A 326 15.50 10.39 9.19
N GLN A 327 15.32 9.45 10.13
CA GLN A 327 15.93 9.52 11.45
C GLN A 327 17.31 8.88 11.37
N ASN A 328 18.21 9.17 12.34
CA ASN A 328 19.52 8.53 12.45
C ASN A 328 19.40 7.03 12.20
N ASN A 329 20.04 6.56 11.12
CA ASN A 329 19.89 5.19 10.66
C ASN A 329 20.78 4.20 11.43
N PHE A 330 21.18 4.56 12.66
CA PHE A 330 21.94 3.69 13.56
C PHE A 330 21.48 3.86 15.01
N SER A 331 21.74 2.85 15.81
CA SER A 331 21.55 2.84 17.26
C SER A 331 22.80 2.33 17.95
N ILE A 332 23.08 2.87 19.13
CA ILE A 332 24.24 2.53 19.96
C ILE A 332 23.73 1.83 21.21
N GLN A 333 24.26 0.65 21.50
CA GLN A 333 23.90 -0.15 22.65
C GLN A 333 25.13 -0.46 23.50
N CYS A 334 25.04 -0.23 24.82
CA CYS A 334 26.03 -0.65 25.77
C CYS A 334 25.83 -2.13 26.14
N LEU A 335 26.77 -2.98 25.77
CA LEU A 335 26.69 -4.42 26.08
C LEU A 335 27.37 -4.75 27.42
N SER A 336 28.42 -3.98 27.79
CA SER A 336 29.10 -4.04 29.08
C SER A 336 29.89 -2.74 29.36
N GLU A 337 30.50 -2.60 30.52
CA GLU A 337 31.08 -1.37 31.04
C GLU A 337 32.05 -0.64 30.06
N ASN A 338 32.75 -1.37 29.18
CA ASN A 338 33.64 -0.81 28.14
C ASN A 338 33.44 -1.44 26.77
N TYR A 339 32.23 -2.00 26.49
CA TYR A 339 31.94 -2.67 25.24
C TYR A 339 30.59 -2.20 24.65
N TRP A 340 30.71 -1.56 23.50
CA TRP A 340 29.55 -0.92 22.83
C TRP A 340 29.33 -1.51 21.46
N GLU A 341 28.10 -1.72 21.08
CA GLU A 341 27.72 -2.17 19.74
C GLU A 341 26.94 -1.08 19.02
N VAL A 342 27.33 -0.79 17.79
CA VAL A 342 26.63 0.13 16.91
C VAL A 342 26.01 -0.68 15.77
N VAL A 343 24.71 -0.54 15.59
CA VAL A 343 23.94 -1.28 14.58
C VAL A 343 23.07 -0.32 13.78
N GLY A 344 22.84 -0.61 12.51
CA GLY A 344 21.95 0.17 11.65
C GLY A 344 22.44 0.28 10.22
N LYS A 345 21.63 0.94 9.38
CA LYS A 345 21.91 1.07 7.95
C LYS A 345 23.21 1.81 7.64
N ASP A 346 23.57 2.82 8.45
CA ASP A 346 24.81 3.59 8.25
C ASP A 346 26.02 2.75 8.62
N VAL A 347 25.92 1.91 9.66
CA VAL A 347 26.97 0.94 10.00
C VAL A 347 27.16 -0.06 8.86
N GLU A 348 26.06 -0.60 8.31
CA GLU A 348 26.15 -1.52 7.18
C GLU A 348 26.84 -0.89 5.96
N ARG A 349 26.66 0.41 5.70
CA ARG A 349 27.36 1.12 4.62
C ARG A 349 28.87 1.24 4.88
N ILE A 350 29.26 1.41 6.14
CA ILE A 350 30.68 1.51 6.54
C ILE A 350 31.38 0.16 6.36
N ILE A 351 30.78 -0.93 6.86
CA ILE A 351 31.43 -2.23 6.96
C ILE A 351 31.25 -3.12 5.73
N ASN A 352 30.34 -2.78 4.82
CA ASN A 352 29.95 -3.64 3.70
C ASN A 352 30.98 -3.63 2.56
N LEU A 353 32.24 -3.93 2.90
CA LEU A 353 33.36 -3.94 1.99
C LEU A 353 33.83 -5.37 1.69
N LEU A 354 34.51 -5.53 0.56
CA LEU A 354 35.22 -6.74 0.16
C LEU A 354 36.63 -6.36 -0.32
N GLY A 355 37.60 -7.23 -0.10
CA GLY A 355 38.99 -6.97 -0.43
C GLY A 355 39.95 -7.67 0.52
N ASN A 356 41.22 -7.24 0.51
CA ASN A 356 42.17 -7.73 1.51
C ASN A 356 41.88 -7.08 2.88
N GLU A 357 42.17 -7.81 3.94
CA GLU A 357 41.81 -7.40 5.30
C GLU A 357 42.41 -6.03 5.69
N SER A 358 43.67 -5.75 5.33
CA SER A 358 44.34 -4.51 5.67
C SER A 358 43.69 -3.30 5.00
N ASP A 359 43.38 -3.37 3.68
CA ASP A 359 42.79 -2.26 2.96
C ASP A 359 41.33 -2.04 3.42
N VAL A 360 40.59 -3.12 3.66
CA VAL A 360 39.20 -3.06 4.17
C VAL A 360 39.19 -2.43 5.57
N PHE A 361 40.07 -2.88 6.47
CA PHE A 361 40.14 -2.33 7.83
C PHE A 361 40.45 -0.83 7.84
N ASN A 362 41.45 -0.41 7.07
CA ASN A 362 41.83 0.99 6.96
C ASN A 362 40.70 1.87 6.41
N GLU A 363 39.94 1.35 5.47
CA GLU A 363 38.79 2.08 4.90
C GLU A 363 37.61 2.13 5.88
N ILE A 364 37.33 1.06 6.61
CA ILE A 364 36.30 1.04 7.66
C ILE A 364 36.62 2.07 8.74
N SER A 365 37.86 2.08 9.24
CA SER A 365 38.30 3.06 10.25
C SER A 365 38.09 4.48 9.73
N TYR A 366 38.54 4.78 8.53
CA TYR A 366 38.36 6.09 7.92
C TYR A 366 36.88 6.51 7.76
N ARG A 367 35.99 5.58 7.28
CA ARG A 367 34.57 5.86 7.15
C ARG A 367 33.90 6.07 8.49
N PHE A 368 34.32 5.32 9.51
CA PHE A 368 33.83 5.48 10.86
C PHE A 368 34.19 6.84 11.42
N GLU A 369 35.49 7.25 11.35
CA GLU A 369 35.97 8.54 11.83
C GLU A 369 35.29 9.75 11.16
N ASN A 370 34.88 9.59 9.87
CA ASN A 370 34.21 10.65 9.11
C ASN A 370 32.68 10.52 9.10
N SER A 371 32.11 9.66 9.94
CA SER A 371 30.67 9.52 10.15
C SER A 371 30.22 10.31 11.38
N ASN A 372 28.91 10.38 11.62
CA ASN A 372 28.35 10.99 12.83
C ASN A 372 28.41 10.05 14.05
N ILE A 373 28.91 8.82 13.90
CA ILE A 373 28.92 7.81 14.97
C ILE A 373 29.86 8.20 16.10
N PRO A 374 31.10 8.67 15.85
CA PRO A 374 32.02 9.12 16.92
C PRO A 374 31.45 10.24 17.79
N ASP A 375 30.77 11.22 17.19
CA ASP A 375 30.13 12.32 17.91
C ASP A 375 29.01 11.81 18.85
N GLU A 376 28.19 10.88 18.40
CA GLU A 376 27.12 10.27 19.20
C GLU A 376 27.71 9.39 20.33
N LEU A 377 28.78 8.64 20.08
CA LEU A 377 29.48 7.87 21.10
C LEU A 377 30.05 8.80 22.21
N LYS A 378 30.57 9.95 21.81
CA LYS A 378 31.09 10.96 22.74
C LYS A 378 29.98 11.57 23.59
N LEU A 379 28.83 11.87 22.98
CA LEU A 379 27.64 12.37 23.70
C LEU A 379 27.10 11.35 24.72
N LEU A 380 27.24 10.06 24.46
CA LEU A 380 26.85 8.97 25.36
C LEU A 380 27.90 8.70 26.46
N GLY A 381 29.04 9.42 26.45
CA GLY A 381 30.08 9.31 27.47
C GLY A 381 30.99 8.08 27.33
N VAL A 382 31.11 7.54 26.10
CA VAL A 382 32.04 6.43 25.85
C VAL A 382 33.47 6.89 26.07
N GLN A 383 34.22 6.14 26.92
CA GLN A 383 35.57 6.52 27.31
C GLN A 383 36.61 5.97 26.32
N LYS A 384 37.73 6.68 26.20
CA LYS A 384 38.89 6.21 25.46
C LYS A 384 39.36 4.85 26.00
N GLY A 385 39.63 3.93 25.08
CA GLY A 385 39.99 2.55 25.42
C GLY A 385 38.80 1.57 25.44
N SER A 386 37.57 2.07 25.29
CA SER A 386 36.37 1.21 25.12
C SER A 386 36.43 0.47 23.78
N THR A 387 35.89 -0.74 23.76
CA THR A 387 35.77 -1.52 22.53
C THR A 387 34.44 -1.17 21.83
N ILE A 388 34.53 -0.79 20.56
CA ILE A 388 33.38 -0.52 19.69
C ILE A 388 33.24 -1.66 18.68
N LYS A 389 32.08 -2.26 18.65
CA LYS A 389 31.70 -3.31 17.69
C LYS A 389 30.84 -2.71 16.59
N LEU A 390 31.27 -2.84 15.33
CA LEU A 390 30.51 -2.55 14.11
C LEU A 390 30.30 -3.84 13.32
N GLY A 391 29.18 -4.50 13.49
CA GLY A 391 28.90 -5.80 12.87
C GLY A 391 29.94 -6.86 13.27
N SER A 392 30.80 -7.28 12.32
CA SER A 392 31.89 -8.25 12.57
C SER A 392 33.21 -7.61 12.94
N PHE A 393 33.33 -6.28 12.94
CA PHE A 393 34.58 -5.55 13.24
C PHE A 393 34.54 -5.01 14.65
N GLU A 394 35.67 -5.15 15.33
CA GLU A 394 35.90 -4.60 16.67
C GLU A 394 37.16 -3.75 16.67
N PHE A 395 37.11 -2.59 17.30
CA PHE A 395 38.27 -1.72 17.45
C PHE A 395 38.18 -0.93 18.75
N ILE A 396 39.33 -0.45 19.19
CA ILE A 396 39.45 0.36 20.40
C ILE A 396 39.15 1.82 20.05
N TYR A 397 38.23 2.42 20.80
CA TYR A 397 37.89 3.83 20.64
C TYR A 397 39.05 4.71 21.10
N GLU A 398 39.67 5.41 20.18
CA GLU A 398 40.73 6.41 20.40
C GLU A 398 40.10 7.79 20.08
N ASP A 399 40.15 8.69 21.08
CA ASP A 399 39.61 10.06 20.95
C ASP A 399 40.53 10.95 20.11
#